data_84d8d1cfda7ee4f4765bbe318ef8f01b
#
_entry.id   84d8d1cfda7ee4f4765bbe318ef8f01b
#
_cell.length_a   1.000
_cell.length_b   1.000
_cell.length_c   1.000
_cell.angle_alpha   90.00
_cell.angle_beta   90.00
_cell.angle_gamma   90.00
#
_symmetry.space_group_name_H-M   'P 1'
#
loop_
_entity.id
_entity.type
_entity.pdbx_description
1 polymer ?
#
loop_
_entity_poly.entity_id
_entity_poly.type
_entity_poly.pdbx_seq_one_letter_code
_entity_poly.pdbx_strand_id
1 'polypeptide(L)'
;MVGKYSWHILLIVAGLLTACGEKVDPPKPPDPGTDPEPEVTTYYVGGDISVLQSYEDKGVAYYDDKGAKIDNVLKYMKSEAVGWNALRVRLFVNPVRKDPDGNTDAQVCQDLDYVVRLCKRIKAEGFALLLDFHYSDTWADPSNQWIPKEWASLSDAQLQTKVYEYTKECLQRLKKEGATPDFIQPGNEISYGMLWSAKVDRNSRTNRCYTTSPDADWARFRALLAQATKACREVCPDAKIVLHSERSGQSSVLQDFCTRLSDVDYDIIGLSYYPFWHGAFGSLLQTLVMLENNFPDKKVHIVETAYYYQWQPQDITHDFSSKWPVSPEGQAAYTKALIAELKQRSNVYGLYWWFPEENGNGPDSSVLTNWVNRGLWDDNTHKALPGLYVLKDFLSR
;
A
#
# COMPACT_ATOMS: atom_id res chain seq x y z
N MET A 1 -60.03 13.20 -48.68
CA MET A 1 -60.05 12.29 -49.82
C MET A 1 -59.12 11.13 -49.47
N VAL A 2 -59.66 10.10 -48.92
CA VAL A 2 -60.18 8.83 -49.44
C VAL A 2 -59.19 8.11 -50.38
N GLY A 3 -58.83 6.97 -49.98
CA GLY A 3 -58.45 5.81 -50.80
C GLY A 3 -57.14 5.17 -50.43
N LYS A 4 -56.95 3.89 -50.40
CA LYS A 4 -57.74 2.63 -50.36
C LYS A 4 -56.77 1.53 -50.04
N TYR A 5 -57.21 0.56 -49.28
CA TYR A 5 -56.54 -0.72 -48.93
C TYR A 5 -56.26 -1.58 -50.15
N SER A 6 -55.14 -2.37 -50.09
CA SER A 6 -55.06 -3.59 -50.87
C SER A 6 -54.38 -4.72 -50.05
N TRP A 7 -55.14 -5.79 -49.87
CA TRP A 7 -54.72 -7.05 -49.19
C TRP A 7 -54.15 -7.97 -50.27
N HIS A 8 -53.02 -8.60 -49.98
CA HIS A 8 -52.54 -9.77 -50.71
C HIS A 8 -52.39 -10.95 -49.75
N ILE A 9 -53.22 -11.95 -49.99
CA ILE A 9 -53.23 -13.28 -49.41
C ILE A 9 -52.13 -14.09 -50.08
N LEU A 10 -51.23 -14.70 -49.26
CA LEU A 10 -50.32 -15.71 -49.77
C LEU A 10 -50.56 -17.02 -49.00
N LEU A 11 -50.82 -18.05 -49.77
CA LEU A 11 -51.10 -19.42 -49.36
C LEU A 11 -49.85 -20.08 -48.76
N ILE A 12 -50.03 -20.74 -47.62
CA ILE A 12 -49.02 -21.58 -46.97
C ILE A 12 -49.21 -23.02 -47.42
N VAL A 13 -48.15 -23.59 -48.00
CA VAL A 13 -48.04 -25.02 -48.24
C VAL A 13 -47.45 -25.68 -46.99
N ALA A 14 -48.19 -26.59 -46.40
CA ALA A 14 -47.76 -27.40 -45.26
C ALA A 14 -46.84 -28.53 -45.71
N GLY A 15 -45.61 -28.52 -45.27
CA GLY A 15 -44.67 -29.68 -45.33
C GLY A 15 -44.53 -30.31 -43.96
N LEU A 16 -45.02 -31.51 -43.76
CA LEU A 16 -44.82 -32.32 -42.58
C LEU A 16 -43.41 -32.91 -42.59
N LEU A 17 -42.57 -32.49 -41.62
CA LEU A 17 -41.33 -33.15 -41.22
C LEU A 17 -41.47 -33.56 -39.76
N THR A 18 -41.58 -34.86 -39.52
CA THR A 18 -41.48 -35.49 -38.19
C THR A 18 -40.03 -35.45 -37.75
N ALA A 19 -39.73 -34.64 -36.75
CA ALA A 19 -38.49 -34.75 -35.98
C ALA A 19 -38.80 -35.12 -34.56
N CYS A 20 -38.19 -36.21 -34.07
CA CYS A 20 -38.21 -36.64 -32.68
C CYS A 20 -37.60 -35.52 -31.81
N GLY A 21 -38.44 -34.91 -31.00
CA GLY A 21 -37.99 -33.92 -30.02
C GLY A 21 -37.67 -34.60 -28.69
N GLU A 22 -36.42 -34.55 -28.31
CA GLU A 22 -36.06 -34.72 -26.89
C GLU A 22 -36.75 -33.64 -26.07
N LYS A 23 -37.47 -34.07 -25.04
CA LYS A 23 -38.05 -33.15 -24.05
C LYS A 23 -36.91 -32.55 -23.26
N VAL A 24 -36.60 -31.29 -23.53
CA VAL A 24 -35.76 -30.47 -22.64
C VAL A 24 -36.66 -30.05 -21.47
N ASP A 25 -36.39 -30.59 -20.28
CA ASP A 25 -37.08 -30.14 -19.07
C ASP A 25 -36.77 -28.63 -18.85
N PRO A 26 -37.76 -27.84 -18.38
CA PRO A 26 -37.51 -26.42 -18.05
C PRO A 26 -36.47 -26.36 -16.95
N PRO A 27 -35.60 -25.32 -16.96
CA PRO A 27 -34.58 -25.12 -15.93
C PRO A 27 -35.25 -25.13 -14.55
N LYS A 28 -34.71 -25.96 -13.65
CA LYS A 28 -35.15 -26.05 -12.27
C LYS A 28 -35.09 -24.63 -11.65
N PRO A 29 -36.13 -24.15 -10.94
CA PRO A 29 -36.04 -22.86 -10.26
C PRO A 29 -34.85 -22.90 -9.26
N PRO A 30 -34.14 -21.80 -9.04
CA PRO A 30 -33.05 -21.77 -8.09
C PRO A 30 -33.58 -22.17 -6.71
N ASP A 31 -32.78 -22.96 -6.01
CA ASP A 31 -33.07 -23.46 -4.68
C ASP A 31 -33.26 -22.28 -3.72
N PRO A 32 -34.42 -22.09 -3.06
CA PRO A 32 -34.59 -21.00 -2.12
C PRO A 32 -33.93 -21.37 -0.80
N GLY A 33 -32.67 -20.96 -0.59
CA GLY A 33 -32.06 -21.13 0.70
C GLY A 33 -30.57 -21.44 0.75
N THR A 34 -29.76 -20.68 0.05
CA THR A 34 -28.40 -20.37 0.54
C THR A 34 -28.27 -18.87 0.54
N ASP A 35 -28.59 -18.25 1.67
CA ASP A 35 -28.05 -16.91 1.95
C ASP A 35 -26.55 -17.00 1.69
N PRO A 36 -25.95 -16.05 0.95
CA PRO A 36 -24.51 -16.04 0.77
C PRO A 36 -23.88 -16.11 2.17
N GLU A 37 -22.97 -17.07 2.38
CA GLU A 37 -22.21 -17.09 3.64
C GLU A 37 -21.67 -15.69 3.90
N PRO A 38 -21.79 -15.16 5.13
CA PRO A 38 -21.32 -13.82 5.43
C PRO A 38 -19.86 -13.73 5.02
N GLU A 39 -19.54 -12.76 4.16
CA GLU A 39 -18.17 -12.52 3.69
C GLU A 39 -17.26 -12.33 4.92
N VAL A 40 -16.36 -13.28 5.17
CA VAL A 40 -15.46 -13.22 6.32
C VAL A 40 -14.58 -12.00 6.16
N THR A 41 -14.86 -10.99 6.96
CA THR A 41 -14.09 -9.76 6.95
C THR A 41 -12.68 -10.03 7.48
N THR A 42 -11.68 -9.92 6.61
CA THR A 42 -10.27 -10.11 6.99
C THR A 42 -9.62 -8.77 7.29
N TYR A 43 -9.03 -8.64 8.47
CA TYR A 43 -8.18 -7.52 8.86
C TYR A 43 -6.70 -7.89 8.72
N TYR A 44 -5.86 -6.90 8.42
CA TYR A 44 -4.44 -7.11 8.17
C TYR A 44 -3.59 -6.30 9.13
N VAL A 45 -2.60 -6.94 9.74
CA VAL A 45 -1.63 -6.26 10.62
C VAL A 45 -0.22 -6.78 10.37
N GLY A 46 0.73 -5.87 10.42
CA GLY A 46 2.13 -6.20 10.23
C GLY A 46 3.03 -4.97 10.09
N GLY A 47 3.98 -5.02 9.15
CA GLY A 47 4.91 -3.91 8.93
C GLY A 47 5.61 -3.95 7.59
N ASP A 48 6.27 -2.83 7.25
CA ASP A 48 7.20 -2.75 6.12
C ASP A 48 8.56 -3.27 6.57
N ILE A 49 8.94 -4.43 6.03
CA ILE A 49 10.18 -5.15 6.39
C ILE A 49 11.19 -5.18 5.26
N SER A 50 11.20 -4.15 4.46
CA SER A 50 11.94 -4.11 3.19
C SER A 50 13.45 -4.28 3.32
N VAL A 51 14.05 -4.03 4.50
CA VAL A 51 15.50 -4.20 4.72
C VAL A 51 15.85 -5.46 5.50
N LEU A 52 14.87 -6.23 5.97
CA LEU A 52 15.12 -7.43 6.79
C LEU A 52 16.17 -8.36 6.16
N GLN A 53 16.06 -8.67 4.88
CA GLN A 53 17.01 -9.55 4.22
C GLN A 53 18.42 -8.97 4.18
N SER A 54 18.57 -7.66 3.99
CA SER A 54 19.87 -6.98 4.05
C SER A 54 20.51 -7.07 5.44
N TYR A 55 19.69 -7.03 6.50
CA TYR A 55 20.14 -7.18 7.88
C TYR A 55 20.58 -8.63 8.14
N GLU A 56 19.78 -9.60 7.74
CA GLU A 56 20.09 -11.02 7.86
C GLU A 56 21.37 -11.40 7.08
N ASP A 57 21.53 -10.90 5.84
CA ASP A 57 22.73 -11.12 5.01
C ASP A 57 24.01 -10.57 5.67
N LYS A 58 23.88 -9.60 6.57
CA LYS A 58 24.97 -9.05 7.39
C LYS A 58 25.14 -9.75 8.73
N GLY A 59 24.34 -10.78 9.00
CA GLY A 59 24.41 -11.53 10.25
C GLY A 59 23.80 -10.81 11.46
N VAL A 60 22.92 -9.82 11.23
CA VAL A 60 22.23 -9.12 12.31
C VAL A 60 21.36 -10.11 13.09
N ALA A 61 21.51 -10.14 14.41
CA ALA A 61 20.75 -11.02 15.28
C ALA A 61 19.52 -10.32 15.88
N TYR A 62 18.46 -11.10 16.07
CA TYR A 62 17.22 -10.69 16.72
C TYR A 62 16.94 -11.61 17.91
N TYR A 63 16.39 -11.04 18.98
CA TYR A 63 16.02 -11.78 20.19
C TYR A 63 14.58 -11.46 20.58
N ASP A 64 13.89 -12.42 21.19
CA ASP A 64 12.61 -12.17 21.81
C ASP A 64 12.72 -11.27 23.06
N ASP A 65 11.63 -10.93 23.68
CA ASP A 65 11.58 -10.09 24.89
C ASP A 65 12.31 -10.74 26.10
N LYS A 66 12.44 -12.07 26.10
CA LYS A 66 13.14 -12.84 27.15
C LYS A 66 14.63 -13.03 26.85
N GLY A 67 15.08 -12.66 25.66
CA GLY A 67 16.48 -12.77 25.21
C GLY A 67 16.80 -14.10 24.54
N ALA A 68 15.82 -14.92 24.16
CA ALA A 68 16.05 -16.07 23.31
C ALA A 68 16.28 -15.62 21.86
N LYS A 69 17.30 -16.19 21.20
CA LYS A 69 17.61 -15.86 19.80
C LYS A 69 16.49 -16.28 18.87
N ILE A 70 16.14 -15.40 17.94
CA ILE A 70 15.17 -15.66 16.88
C ILE A 70 15.94 -16.10 15.63
N ASP A 71 15.78 -17.37 15.22
CA ASP A 71 16.49 -17.92 14.05
C ASP A 71 15.81 -17.57 12.72
N ASN A 72 14.49 -17.32 12.72
CA ASN A 72 13.71 -16.90 11.55
C ASN A 72 12.72 -15.81 11.97
N VAL A 73 13.04 -14.56 11.61
CA VAL A 73 12.25 -13.38 12.00
C VAL A 73 10.85 -13.43 11.41
N LEU A 74 10.68 -13.86 10.16
CA LEU A 74 9.36 -13.98 9.52
C LEU A 74 8.48 -14.99 10.25
N LYS A 75 9.01 -16.18 10.55
CA LYS A 75 8.30 -17.19 11.31
C LYS A 75 7.93 -16.70 12.72
N TYR A 76 8.82 -15.93 13.36
CA TYR A 76 8.55 -15.33 14.65
C TYR A 76 7.41 -14.29 14.58
N MET A 77 7.42 -13.41 13.57
CA MET A 77 6.34 -12.45 13.34
C MET A 77 5.00 -13.15 13.10
N LYS A 78 5.00 -14.34 12.46
CA LYS A 78 3.80 -15.14 12.22
C LYS A 78 3.33 -15.93 13.46
N SER A 79 4.19 -16.14 14.45
CA SER A 79 3.88 -16.91 15.64
C SER A 79 2.68 -16.36 16.42
N GLU A 80 2.03 -17.19 17.23
CA GLU A 80 0.93 -16.77 18.10
C GLU A 80 1.31 -15.62 19.06
N ALA A 81 2.56 -15.55 19.47
CA ALA A 81 3.07 -14.49 20.33
C ALA A 81 2.94 -13.12 19.65
N VAL A 82 3.39 -12.99 18.40
CA VAL A 82 3.38 -11.74 17.64
C VAL A 82 2.11 -11.58 16.80
N GLY A 83 1.67 -12.64 16.10
CA GLY A 83 0.35 -12.75 15.46
C GLY A 83 0.14 -11.89 14.22
N TRP A 84 1.19 -11.46 13.53
CA TRP A 84 1.05 -10.70 12.29
C TRP A 84 0.59 -11.57 11.12
N ASN A 85 -0.16 -10.99 10.19
CA ASN A 85 -0.69 -11.71 9.03
C ASN A 85 -0.40 -11.06 7.68
N ALA A 86 0.19 -9.85 7.67
CA ALA A 86 0.52 -9.12 6.45
C ALA A 86 1.90 -8.45 6.55
N LEU A 87 2.60 -8.32 5.41
CA LEU A 87 3.88 -7.62 5.35
C LEU A 87 3.94 -6.75 4.10
N ARG A 88 4.58 -5.59 4.20
CA ARG A 88 4.81 -4.65 3.12
C ARG A 88 6.28 -4.68 2.70
N VAL A 89 6.52 -4.59 1.39
CA VAL A 89 7.85 -4.56 0.79
C VAL A 89 7.88 -3.50 -0.31
N ARG A 90 8.83 -2.57 -0.24
CA ARG A 90 9.06 -1.56 -1.28
C ARG A 90 9.96 -2.09 -2.40
N LEU A 91 9.80 -1.53 -3.58
CA LEU A 91 10.58 -1.84 -4.78
C LEU A 91 11.06 -0.55 -5.43
N PHE A 92 12.37 -0.40 -5.60
CA PHE A 92 13.01 0.63 -6.42
C PHE A 92 13.28 0.11 -7.83
N VAL A 93 13.46 1.02 -8.79
CA VAL A 93 13.74 0.65 -10.20
C VAL A 93 15.17 0.15 -10.36
N ASN A 94 16.14 1.03 -10.12
CA ASN A 94 17.57 0.71 -10.08
C ASN A 94 18.16 1.35 -8.83
N PRO A 95 18.09 0.69 -7.66
CA PRO A 95 18.45 1.32 -6.40
C PRO A 95 19.85 1.91 -6.39
N VAL A 96 19.93 3.19 -6.02
CA VAL A 96 21.19 3.92 -5.88
C VAL A 96 21.36 4.38 -4.44
N ARG A 97 22.54 4.12 -3.87
CA ARG A 97 22.86 4.53 -2.50
C ARG A 97 23.01 6.04 -2.33
N LYS A 98 23.28 6.76 -3.41
CA LYS A 98 23.43 8.21 -3.42
C LYS A 98 22.29 8.82 -4.23
N ASP A 99 21.44 9.57 -3.56
CA ASP A 99 20.33 10.27 -4.20
C ASP A 99 20.80 11.45 -5.07
N PRO A 100 19.93 12.08 -5.88
CA PRO A 100 20.28 13.25 -6.67
C PRO A 100 20.78 14.46 -5.88
N ASP A 101 20.42 14.56 -4.59
CA ASP A 101 20.89 15.64 -3.70
C ASP A 101 22.24 15.33 -3.04
N GLY A 102 22.75 14.11 -3.26
CA GLY A 102 24.05 13.67 -2.74
C GLY A 102 23.98 12.97 -1.39
N ASN A 103 22.79 12.74 -0.81
CA ASN A 103 22.65 11.98 0.43
C ASN A 103 22.89 10.49 0.17
N THR A 104 23.51 9.82 1.11
CA THR A 104 23.83 8.38 1.00
C THR A 104 22.95 7.56 1.91
N ASP A 105 22.31 6.53 1.36
CA ASP A 105 21.49 5.59 2.11
C ASP A 105 21.78 4.14 1.71
N ALA A 106 22.40 3.38 2.59
CA ALA A 106 22.70 1.97 2.37
C ALA A 106 21.45 1.06 2.44
N GLN A 107 20.32 1.58 2.87
CA GLN A 107 19.03 0.87 2.91
C GLN A 107 18.25 0.95 1.61
N VAL A 108 18.71 1.73 0.63
CA VAL A 108 18.22 1.75 -0.74
C VAL A 108 18.90 0.60 -1.49
N CYS A 109 18.34 -0.60 -1.41
CA CYS A 109 18.90 -1.83 -1.99
C CYS A 109 17.84 -2.77 -2.60
N GLN A 110 16.58 -2.39 -2.58
CA GLN A 110 15.44 -3.23 -2.97
C GLN A 110 15.22 -3.17 -4.48
N ASP A 111 16.14 -3.80 -5.25
CA ASP A 111 15.90 -4.12 -6.65
C ASP A 111 14.93 -5.30 -6.80
N LEU A 112 14.55 -5.61 -8.04
CA LEU A 112 13.58 -6.67 -8.29
C LEU A 112 14.07 -8.05 -7.81
N ASP A 113 15.34 -8.38 -7.95
CA ASP A 113 15.85 -9.68 -7.52
C ASP A 113 15.88 -9.80 -6.00
N TYR A 114 16.25 -8.74 -5.29
CA TYR A 114 16.15 -8.66 -3.83
C TYR A 114 14.69 -8.83 -3.37
N VAL A 115 13.77 -8.07 -3.99
CA VAL A 115 12.33 -8.09 -3.63
C VAL A 115 11.72 -9.46 -3.91
N VAL A 116 12.05 -10.10 -5.03
CA VAL A 116 11.59 -11.46 -5.34
C VAL A 116 12.01 -12.44 -4.26
N ARG A 117 13.30 -12.42 -3.82
CA ARG A 117 13.79 -13.32 -2.77
C ARG A 117 13.04 -13.10 -1.45
N LEU A 118 12.87 -11.85 -1.01
CA LEU A 118 12.15 -11.53 0.22
C LEU A 118 10.67 -11.91 0.14
N CYS A 119 10.00 -11.56 -0.95
CA CYS A 119 8.58 -11.85 -1.14
C CYS A 119 8.27 -13.35 -1.22
N LYS A 120 9.16 -14.18 -1.80
CA LYS A 120 9.03 -15.64 -1.77
C LYS A 120 9.03 -16.18 -0.33
N ARG A 121 9.92 -15.68 0.51
CA ARG A 121 10.00 -16.05 1.92
C ARG A 121 8.73 -15.62 2.68
N ILE A 122 8.26 -14.41 2.44
CA ILE A 122 7.01 -13.87 3.02
C ILE A 122 5.82 -14.76 2.67
N LYS A 123 5.65 -15.11 1.38
CA LYS A 123 4.56 -15.99 0.94
C LYS A 123 4.70 -17.42 1.46
N ALA A 124 5.92 -17.94 1.61
CA ALA A 124 6.17 -19.26 2.18
C ALA A 124 5.74 -19.37 3.65
N GLU A 125 5.85 -18.27 4.42
CA GLU A 125 5.36 -18.20 5.81
C GLU A 125 3.84 -17.87 5.87
N GLY A 126 3.15 -17.73 4.74
CA GLY A 126 1.70 -17.54 4.67
C GLY A 126 1.23 -16.13 5.04
N PHE A 127 2.03 -15.10 4.82
CA PHE A 127 1.60 -13.71 4.94
C PHE A 127 0.86 -13.21 3.70
N ALA A 128 -0.08 -12.30 3.90
CA ALA A 128 -0.50 -11.40 2.85
C ALA A 128 0.64 -10.41 2.53
N LEU A 129 0.87 -10.18 1.24
CA LEU A 129 1.96 -9.35 0.75
C LEU A 129 1.42 -8.06 0.14
N LEU A 130 1.87 -6.90 0.63
CA LEU A 130 1.70 -5.61 0.00
C LEU A 130 3.00 -5.20 -0.68
N LEU A 131 2.97 -5.08 -2.01
CA LEU A 131 4.10 -4.62 -2.81
C LEU A 131 3.97 -3.12 -3.08
N ASP A 132 4.98 -2.35 -2.69
CA ASP A 132 5.03 -0.90 -2.85
C ASP A 132 6.02 -0.49 -3.94
N PHE A 133 5.52 0.00 -5.06
CA PHE A 133 6.33 0.54 -6.15
C PHE A 133 6.71 2.00 -5.88
N HIS A 134 7.98 2.29 -5.64
CA HIS A 134 8.44 3.68 -5.55
C HIS A 134 8.56 4.36 -6.93
N TYR A 135 8.70 3.61 -8.02
CA TYR A 135 8.98 4.14 -9.37
C TYR A 135 10.14 5.13 -9.41
N SER A 136 11.13 4.89 -8.60
CA SER A 136 12.32 5.73 -8.43
C SER A 136 13.54 4.84 -8.18
N ASP A 137 14.73 5.39 -8.37
CA ASP A 137 16.00 4.73 -8.02
C ASP A 137 16.36 4.93 -6.54
N THR A 138 15.60 5.74 -5.82
CA THR A 138 15.77 6.04 -4.40
C THR A 138 14.40 6.36 -3.77
N TRP A 139 14.37 6.88 -2.55
CA TRP A 139 13.15 7.22 -1.86
C TRP A 139 12.24 8.11 -2.70
N ALA A 140 10.99 7.68 -2.84
CA ALA A 140 9.88 8.51 -3.30
C ALA A 140 9.02 8.87 -2.08
N ASP A 141 8.82 10.16 -1.86
CA ASP A 141 8.12 10.72 -0.72
C ASP A 141 7.47 12.09 -1.10
N PRO A 142 6.77 12.79 -0.19
CA PRO A 142 6.15 14.09 -0.50
C PRO A 142 7.13 15.17 -0.93
N SER A 143 8.42 15.01 -0.67
CA SER A 143 9.48 15.94 -1.06
C SER A 143 10.19 15.52 -2.34
N ASN A 144 10.12 14.24 -2.72
CA ASN A 144 10.90 13.65 -3.78
C ASN A 144 10.11 12.61 -4.57
N GLN A 145 9.86 12.88 -5.85
CA GLN A 145 9.24 11.93 -6.78
C GLN A 145 10.08 11.86 -8.06
N TRP A 146 11.31 11.38 -7.89
CA TRP A 146 12.31 11.34 -8.95
C TRP A 146 11.92 10.42 -10.09
N ILE A 147 12.13 10.84 -11.34
CA ILE A 147 12.13 9.91 -12.47
C ILE A 147 13.43 9.10 -12.39
N PRO A 148 13.37 7.76 -12.52
CA PRO A 148 14.56 6.93 -12.62
C PRO A 148 15.53 7.45 -13.69
N LYS A 149 16.82 7.38 -13.42
CA LYS A 149 17.85 7.93 -14.33
C LYS A 149 17.71 7.44 -15.76
N GLU A 150 17.42 6.15 -15.94
CA GLU A 150 17.25 5.56 -17.26
C GLU A 150 15.98 6.03 -18.00
N TRP A 151 15.00 6.57 -17.28
CA TRP A 151 13.74 7.05 -17.85
C TRP A 151 13.73 8.57 -18.05
N ALA A 152 14.77 9.30 -17.59
CA ALA A 152 14.77 10.76 -17.53
C ALA A 152 14.66 11.44 -18.92
N SER A 153 15.06 10.77 -20.00
CA SER A 153 14.96 11.28 -21.37
C SER A 153 13.64 10.97 -22.08
N LEU A 154 12.76 10.18 -21.45
CA LEU A 154 11.49 9.79 -22.06
C LEU A 154 10.50 10.96 -22.09
N SER A 155 9.77 11.07 -23.21
CA SER A 155 8.59 11.93 -23.27
C SER A 155 7.48 11.39 -22.34
N ASP A 156 6.48 12.22 -22.00
CA ASP A 156 5.37 11.79 -21.14
C ASP A 156 4.64 10.55 -21.69
N ALA A 157 4.44 10.45 -23.00
CA ALA A 157 3.82 9.28 -23.62
C ALA A 157 4.68 8.02 -23.50
N GLN A 158 5.99 8.16 -23.69
CA GLN A 158 6.95 7.06 -23.51
C GLN A 158 7.06 6.65 -22.05
N LEU A 159 7.01 7.61 -21.12
CA LEU A 159 7.05 7.36 -19.68
C LEU A 159 5.79 6.58 -19.22
N GLN A 160 4.61 6.92 -19.73
CA GLN A 160 3.39 6.14 -19.49
C GLN A 160 3.54 4.69 -19.95
N THR A 161 4.05 4.48 -21.16
CA THR A 161 4.33 3.13 -21.67
C THR A 161 5.34 2.40 -20.78
N LYS A 162 6.41 3.08 -20.37
CA LYS A 162 7.46 2.51 -19.52
C LYS A 162 6.93 2.12 -18.14
N VAL A 163 6.08 2.92 -17.53
CA VAL A 163 5.43 2.59 -16.24
C VAL A 163 4.59 1.32 -16.36
N TYR A 164 3.79 1.21 -17.44
CA TYR A 164 3.01 0.00 -17.69
C TYR A 164 3.90 -1.23 -17.88
N GLU A 165 4.91 -1.15 -18.75
CA GLU A 165 5.80 -2.27 -19.05
C GLU A 165 6.59 -2.71 -17.82
N TYR A 166 7.19 -1.78 -17.08
CA TYR A 166 7.95 -2.06 -15.86
C TYR A 166 7.07 -2.72 -14.78
N THR A 167 5.88 -2.17 -14.52
CA THR A 167 4.95 -2.74 -13.55
C THR A 167 4.56 -4.16 -13.95
N LYS A 168 4.24 -4.37 -15.22
CA LYS A 168 3.87 -5.69 -15.77
C LYS A 168 5.01 -6.69 -15.62
N GLU A 169 6.22 -6.31 -15.99
CA GLU A 169 7.42 -7.16 -15.89
C GLU A 169 7.70 -7.58 -14.45
N CYS A 170 7.70 -6.64 -13.50
CA CYS A 170 7.92 -6.92 -12.09
C CYS A 170 6.87 -7.89 -11.54
N LEU A 171 5.59 -7.65 -11.81
CA LEU A 171 4.51 -8.51 -11.33
C LEU A 171 4.53 -9.89 -11.98
N GLN A 172 4.84 -9.99 -13.27
CA GLN A 172 5.02 -11.28 -13.95
C GLN A 172 6.19 -12.08 -13.36
N ARG A 173 7.30 -11.42 -13.02
CA ARG A 173 8.43 -12.06 -12.37
C ARG A 173 8.05 -12.57 -10.97
N LEU A 174 7.39 -11.77 -10.15
CA LEU A 174 6.92 -12.19 -8.83
C LEU A 174 5.93 -13.35 -8.93
N LYS A 175 4.97 -13.28 -9.84
CA LYS A 175 3.98 -14.35 -10.06
C LYS A 175 4.65 -15.66 -10.48
N LYS A 176 5.60 -15.60 -11.41
CA LYS A 176 6.39 -16.77 -11.87
C LYS A 176 7.14 -17.42 -10.72
N GLU A 177 7.64 -16.65 -9.79
CA GLU A 177 8.41 -17.11 -8.64
C GLU A 177 7.55 -17.52 -7.42
N GLY A 178 6.22 -17.51 -7.54
CA GLY A 178 5.29 -17.86 -6.45
C GLY A 178 5.16 -16.80 -5.36
N ALA A 179 5.49 -15.55 -5.68
CA ALA A 179 5.44 -14.40 -4.80
C ALA A 179 4.39 -13.36 -5.22
N THR A 180 3.25 -13.80 -5.75
CA THR A 180 2.16 -12.92 -6.18
C THR A 180 1.70 -12.06 -5.00
N PRO A 181 1.69 -10.71 -5.13
CA PRO A 181 1.19 -9.83 -4.08
C PRO A 181 -0.34 -9.93 -3.94
N ASP A 182 -0.82 -9.77 -2.72
CA ASP A 182 -2.25 -9.66 -2.40
C ASP A 182 -2.73 -8.21 -2.49
N PHE A 183 -1.80 -7.27 -2.25
CA PHE A 183 -2.00 -5.83 -2.39
C PHE A 183 -0.87 -5.23 -3.22
N ILE A 184 -1.19 -4.26 -4.07
CA ILE A 184 -0.21 -3.56 -4.90
C ILE A 184 -0.42 -2.06 -4.74
N GLN A 185 0.65 -1.36 -4.36
CA GLN A 185 0.67 0.08 -4.17
C GLN A 185 1.50 0.71 -5.30
N PRO A 186 0.86 1.25 -6.35
CA PRO A 186 1.55 1.88 -7.47
C PRO A 186 1.93 3.34 -7.15
N GLY A 187 3.04 3.51 -6.48
CA GLY A 187 3.57 4.79 -6.02
C GLY A 187 3.50 4.97 -4.51
N ASN A 188 4.56 5.53 -3.92
CA ASN A 188 4.66 5.83 -2.50
C ASN A 188 4.39 7.31 -2.23
N GLU A 189 3.43 7.61 -1.31
CA GLU A 189 3.07 8.95 -0.86
C GLU A 189 2.89 9.96 -2.01
N ILE A 190 2.02 9.62 -2.95
CA ILE A 190 1.86 10.30 -4.24
C ILE A 190 0.89 11.49 -4.21
N SER A 191 0.62 12.09 -3.05
CA SER A 191 -0.34 13.20 -2.93
C SER A 191 0.04 14.43 -3.75
N TYR A 192 1.32 14.60 -4.06
CA TYR A 192 1.83 15.66 -4.94
C TYR A 192 2.11 15.20 -6.37
N GLY A 193 1.56 14.05 -6.78
CA GLY A 193 1.87 13.39 -8.04
C GLY A 193 3.04 12.42 -7.92
N MET A 194 3.39 11.76 -9.02
CA MET A 194 4.49 10.82 -9.12
C MET A 194 5.38 11.12 -10.33
N LEU A 195 6.62 10.65 -10.32
CA LEU A 195 7.55 10.77 -11.47
C LEU A 195 7.60 12.21 -11.98
N TRP A 196 7.93 13.16 -11.11
CA TRP A 196 7.86 14.59 -11.43
C TRP A 196 8.68 14.96 -12.65
N SER A 197 8.06 15.72 -13.57
CA SER A 197 8.77 16.29 -14.72
C SER A 197 9.76 17.37 -14.28
N ALA A 198 10.68 17.74 -15.17
CA ALA A 198 11.61 18.85 -14.94
C ALA A 198 10.94 20.22 -14.69
N LYS A 199 9.61 20.31 -14.90
CA LYS A 199 8.83 21.53 -14.62
C LYS A 199 8.51 21.70 -13.13
N VAL A 200 8.61 20.61 -12.33
CA VAL A 200 8.36 20.68 -10.89
C VAL A 200 9.58 21.24 -10.20
N ASP A 201 9.41 22.39 -9.55
CA ASP A 201 10.43 22.94 -8.66
C ASP A 201 10.19 22.42 -7.24
N ARG A 202 11.12 21.63 -6.74
CA ARG A 202 11.08 21.03 -5.40
C ARG A 202 11.12 22.08 -4.29
N ASN A 203 11.89 23.14 -4.47
CA ASN A 203 12.08 24.18 -3.43
C ASN A 203 10.87 25.09 -3.31
N SER A 204 10.39 25.60 -4.44
CA SER A 204 9.21 26.49 -4.47
C SER A 204 7.88 25.73 -4.41
N ARG A 205 7.91 24.39 -4.55
CA ARG A 205 6.74 23.52 -4.63
C ARG A 205 5.78 23.84 -5.80
N THR A 206 6.26 24.53 -6.82
CA THR A 206 5.47 24.85 -8.02
C THR A 206 5.31 23.62 -8.91
N ASN A 207 4.18 23.56 -9.61
CA ASN A 207 3.82 22.49 -10.55
C ASN A 207 3.72 21.08 -9.93
N ARG A 208 3.64 20.95 -8.61
CA ARG A 208 3.21 19.70 -7.97
C ARG A 208 1.70 19.59 -8.04
N CYS A 209 1.18 18.35 -8.10
CA CYS A 209 -0.25 18.14 -7.92
C CYS A 209 -0.68 18.53 -6.50
N TYR A 210 -1.59 19.49 -6.42
CA TYR A 210 -2.18 19.96 -5.16
C TYR A 210 -3.55 20.58 -5.44
N THR A 211 -4.34 20.89 -4.42
CA THR A 211 -5.71 21.43 -4.56
C THR A 211 -5.79 22.65 -5.51
N THR A 212 -4.75 23.47 -5.56
CA THR A 212 -4.67 24.67 -6.40
C THR A 212 -3.89 24.49 -7.69
N SER A 213 -3.36 23.30 -7.96
CA SER A 213 -2.58 23.04 -9.18
C SER A 213 -3.45 23.00 -10.44
N PRO A 214 -2.91 23.40 -11.62
CA PRO A 214 -3.59 23.30 -12.88
C PRO A 214 -4.04 21.89 -13.22
N ASP A 215 -5.15 21.74 -13.94
CA ASP A 215 -5.67 20.44 -14.38
C ASP A 215 -4.68 19.66 -15.26
N ALA A 216 -3.81 20.36 -15.99
CA ALA A 216 -2.79 19.74 -16.83
C ALA A 216 -1.79 18.88 -16.02
N ASP A 217 -1.43 19.31 -14.80
CA ASP A 217 -0.52 18.59 -13.92
C ASP A 217 -1.21 17.31 -13.41
N TRP A 218 -2.48 17.41 -13.06
CA TRP A 218 -3.32 16.28 -12.66
C TRP A 218 -3.56 15.31 -13.81
N ALA A 219 -3.77 15.78 -15.02
CA ALA A 219 -3.96 14.94 -16.20
C ALA A 219 -2.72 14.05 -16.47
N ARG A 220 -1.51 14.62 -16.38
CA ARG A 220 -0.27 13.87 -16.49
C ARG A 220 -0.16 12.79 -15.39
N PHE A 221 -0.43 13.16 -14.15
CA PHE A 221 -0.38 12.23 -13.02
C PHE A 221 -1.38 11.09 -13.17
N ARG A 222 -2.66 11.39 -13.46
CA ARG A 222 -3.69 10.37 -13.72
C ARG A 222 -3.29 9.41 -14.83
N ALA A 223 -2.73 9.94 -15.92
CA ALA A 223 -2.32 9.10 -17.05
C ALA A 223 -1.21 8.11 -16.67
N LEU A 224 -0.21 8.53 -15.88
CA LEU A 224 0.84 7.64 -15.37
C LEU A 224 0.27 6.58 -14.42
N LEU A 225 -0.55 7.00 -13.47
CA LEU A 225 -1.15 6.11 -12.48
C LEU A 225 -2.10 5.08 -13.13
N ALA A 226 -2.89 5.51 -14.11
CA ALA A 226 -3.77 4.61 -14.87
C ALA A 226 -3.01 3.51 -15.61
N GLN A 227 -1.80 3.79 -16.13
CA GLN A 227 -0.96 2.77 -16.76
C GLN A 227 -0.43 1.77 -15.74
N ALA A 228 -0.05 2.23 -14.54
CA ALA A 228 0.39 1.36 -13.46
C ALA A 228 -0.75 0.44 -13.00
N THR A 229 -1.94 0.99 -12.72
CA THR A 229 -3.10 0.20 -12.25
C THR A 229 -3.59 -0.77 -13.32
N LYS A 230 -3.56 -0.38 -14.60
CA LYS A 230 -3.86 -1.27 -15.72
C LYS A 230 -2.94 -2.50 -15.72
N ALA A 231 -1.63 -2.32 -15.58
CA ALA A 231 -0.69 -3.43 -15.50
C ALA A 231 -0.95 -4.33 -14.28
N CYS A 232 -1.30 -3.74 -13.13
CA CYS A 232 -1.68 -4.48 -11.94
C CYS A 232 -2.88 -5.40 -12.19
N ARG A 233 -3.97 -4.88 -12.77
CA ARG A 233 -5.17 -5.68 -13.07
C ARG A 233 -4.91 -6.78 -14.10
N GLU A 234 -4.09 -6.51 -15.11
CA GLU A 234 -3.78 -7.53 -16.14
C GLU A 234 -2.98 -8.71 -15.58
N VAL A 235 -2.02 -8.47 -14.68
CA VAL A 235 -1.14 -9.53 -14.18
C VAL A 235 -1.68 -10.18 -12.92
N CYS A 236 -2.25 -9.39 -12.02
CA CYS A 236 -2.74 -9.80 -10.70
C CYS A 236 -4.19 -9.33 -10.49
N PRO A 237 -5.18 -9.89 -11.22
CA PRO A 237 -6.56 -9.42 -11.18
C PRO A 237 -7.21 -9.53 -9.81
N ASP A 238 -6.77 -10.47 -8.97
CA ASP A 238 -7.30 -10.69 -7.62
C ASP A 238 -6.67 -9.76 -6.57
N ALA A 239 -5.51 -9.17 -6.86
CA ALA A 239 -4.83 -8.26 -5.95
C ALA A 239 -5.60 -6.94 -5.82
N LYS A 240 -5.62 -6.40 -4.59
CA LYS A 240 -6.23 -5.09 -4.33
C LYS A 240 -5.21 -3.97 -4.56
N ILE A 241 -5.62 -2.94 -5.30
CA ILE A 241 -4.77 -1.78 -5.60
C ILE A 241 -4.93 -0.73 -4.51
N VAL A 242 -3.80 -0.27 -3.97
CA VAL A 242 -3.72 0.71 -2.87
C VAL A 242 -3.25 2.05 -3.40
N LEU A 243 -4.05 3.09 -3.26
CA LEU A 243 -3.69 4.48 -3.55
C LEU A 243 -3.12 5.12 -2.29
N HIS A 244 -1.83 5.46 -2.27
CA HIS A 244 -1.12 5.90 -1.06
C HIS A 244 -0.96 7.41 -0.94
N SER A 245 -1.33 7.96 0.23
CA SER A 245 -1.19 9.38 0.57
C SER A 245 -0.79 9.56 2.04
N GLU A 246 0.04 10.56 2.30
CA GLU A 246 0.43 10.99 3.65
C GLU A 246 -0.56 12.03 4.25
N ARG A 247 -1.66 12.34 3.58
CA ARG A 247 -2.60 13.40 3.98
C ARG A 247 -3.57 13.00 5.10
N SER A 248 -3.21 12.02 5.93
CA SER A 248 -4.07 11.50 7.00
C SER A 248 -4.51 12.54 8.05
N GLY A 249 -3.76 13.62 8.22
CA GLY A 249 -4.13 14.74 9.09
C GLY A 249 -4.83 15.91 8.39
N GLN A 250 -5.11 15.83 7.09
CA GLN A 250 -5.60 16.93 6.25
C GLN A 250 -6.83 16.50 5.43
N SER A 251 -7.96 16.31 6.09
CA SER A 251 -9.20 15.74 5.54
C SER A 251 -9.64 16.34 4.20
N SER A 252 -9.68 17.68 4.08
CA SER A 252 -10.12 18.36 2.85
C SER A 252 -9.14 18.19 1.69
N VAL A 253 -7.83 18.16 1.98
CA VAL A 253 -6.79 17.94 0.96
C VAL A 253 -6.85 16.51 0.44
N LEU A 254 -7.01 15.53 1.32
CA LEU A 254 -7.18 14.14 0.93
C LEU A 254 -8.48 13.93 0.14
N GLN A 255 -9.58 14.59 0.53
CA GLN A 255 -10.82 14.52 -0.22
C GLN A 255 -10.66 15.03 -1.66
N ASP A 256 -10.02 16.20 -1.86
CA ASP A 256 -9.71 16.71 -3.19
C ASP A 256 -8.83 15.74 -3.99
N PHE A 257 -7.79 15.19 -3.38
CA PHE A 257 -6.90 14.20 -3.98
C PHE A 257 -7.68 12.97 -4.47
N CYS A 258 -8.47 12.33 -3.62
CA CYS A 258 -9.27 11.16 -3.98
C CYS A 258 -10.33 11.50 -5.05
N THR A 259 -10.96 12.67 -4.97
CA THR A 259 -11.95 13.13 -5.97
C THR A 259 -11.33 13.29 -7.34
N ARG A 260 -10.13 13.88 -7.43
CA ARG A 260 -9.40 14.07 -8.70
C ARG A 260 -8.90 12.77 -9.31
N LEU A 261 -8.82 11.71 -8.52
CA LEU A 261 -8.39 10.37 -8.94
C LEU A 261 -9.57 9.37 -9.00
N SER A 262 -10.80 9.84 -9.00
CA SER A 262 -12.00 8.99 -9.00
C SER A 262 -12.16 8.13 -10.26
N ASP A 263 -11.53 8.50 -11.37
CA ASP A 263 -11.48 7.76 -12.63
C ASP A 263 -10.32 6.74 -12.70
N VAL A 264 -9.45 6.69 -11.69
CA VAL A 264 -8.38 5.69 -11.58
C VAL A 264 -8.94 4.44 -10.90
N ASP A 265 -8.57 3.28 -11.44
CA ASP A 265 -8.99 1.99 -10.89
C ASP A 265 -8.14 1.62 -9.66
N TYR A 266 -8.70 1.75 -8.46
CA TYR A 266 -8.10 1.32 -7.19
C TYR A 266 -9.18 0.86 -6.19
N ASP A 267 -8.78 0.06 -5.19
CA ASP A 267 -9.69 -0.54 -4.21
C ASP A 267 -9.56 0.08 -2.81
N ILE A 268 -8.35 0.50 -2.43
CA ILE A 268 -7.97 0.85 -1.07
C ILE A 268 -7.30 2.22 -1.05
N ILE A 269 -7.65 3.04 -0.05
CA ILE A 269 -6.92 4.25 0.27
C ILE A 269 -5.89 3.91 1.35
N GLY A 270 -4.61 3.96 0.99
CA GLY A 270 -3.48 3.79 1.90
C GLY A 270 -3.08 5.13 2.53
N LEU A 271 -2.87 5.14 3.83
CA LEU A 271 -2.48 6.35 4.56
C LEU A 271 -1.19 6.13 5.34
N SER A 272 -0.25 7.08 5.26
CA SER A 272 0.77 7.24 6.28
C SER A 272 0.20 8.06 7.44
N TYR A 273 0.34 7.56 8.67
CA TYR A 273 -0.01 8.31 9.87
C TYR A 273 1.10 8.28 10.91
N TYR A 274 1.76 9.40 11.05
CA TYR A 274 2.78 9.65 12.07
C TYR A 274 2.31 10.84 12.92
N PRO A 275 1.96 10.66 14.22
CA PRO A 275 1.35 11.73 15.01
C PRO A 275 2.22 12.98 15.10
N PHE A 276 3.51 12.81 15.16
CA PHE A 276 4.49 13.89 15.27
C PHE A 276 4.59 14.77 14.01
N TRP A 277 4.02 14.36 12.86
CA TRP A 277 3.91 15.19 11.64
C TRP A 277 2.45 15.45 11.25
N HIS A 278 1.57 14.47 11.43
CA HIS A 278 0.20 14.55 10.95
C HIS A 278 -0.80 15.00 12.02
N GLY A 279 -0.35 15.25 13.26
CA GLY A 279 -1.17 15.74 14.36
C GLY A 279 -1.87 14.68 15.18
N ALA A 280 -2.76 15.11 16.07
CA ALA A 280 -3.46 14.25 17.01
C ALA A 280 -4.44 13.28 16.31
N PHE A 281 -4.87 12.23 17.02
CA PHE A 281 -5.88 11.28 16.54
C PHE A 281 -7.16 11.96 16.05
N GLY A 282 -7.56 13.09 16.63
CA GLY A 282 -8.73 13.85 16.15
C GLY A 282 -8.64 14.22 14.67
N SER A 283 -7.47 14.62 14.17
CA SER A 283 -7.27 14.94 12.75
C SER A 283 -7.36 13.68 11.87
N LEU A 284 -6.75 12.57 12.29
CA LEU A 284 -6.89 11.28 11.63
C LEU A 284 -8.35 10.83 11.59
N LEU A 285 -9.06 10.90 12.71
CA LEU A 285 -10.46 10.46 12.80
C LEU A 285 -11.38 11.30 11.91
N GLN A 286 -11.18 12.62 11.82
CA GLN A 286 -11.91 13.47 10.87
C GLN A 286 -11.69 13.01 9.43
N THR A 287 -10.46 12.63 9.09
CA THR A 287 -10.12 12.11 7.76
C THR A 287 -10.80 10.75 7.51
N LEU A 288 -10.76 9.83 8.46
CA LEU A 288 -11.40 8.52 8.33
C LEU A 288 -12.93 8.62 8.19
N VAL A 289 -13.58 9.51 8.95
CA VAL A 289 -15.02 9.79 8.83
C VAL A 289 -15.35 10.42 7.47
N MET A 290 -14.52 11.34 7.00
CA MET A 290 -14.69 11.90 5.64
C MET A 290 -14.63 10.81 4.57
N LEU A 291 -13.69 9.86 4.70
CA LEU A 291 -13.56 8.73 3.77
C LEU A 291 -14.77 7.79 3.85
N GLU A 292 -15.25 7.46 5.04
CA GLU A 292 -16.47 6.66 5.24
C GLU A 292 -17.68 7.26 4.52
N ASN A 293 -17.84 8.59 4.60
CA ASN A 293 -18.99 9.29 4.05
C ASN A 293 -18.90 9.54 2.54
N ASN A 294 -17.71 9.86 2.02
CA ASN A 294 -17.56 10.33 0.64
C ASN A 294 -17.00 9.26 -0.31
N PHE A 295 -16.39 8.20 0.23
CA PHE A 295 -15.80 7.08 -0.53
C PHE A 295 -16.17 5.73 0.12
N PRO A 296 -17.47 5.44 0.31
CA PRO A 296 -17.94 4.27 1.08
C PRO A 296 -17.52 2.93 0.47
N ASP A 297 -17.27 2.89 -0.84
CA ASP A 297 -16.81 1.70 -1.57
C ASP A 297 -15.31 1.42 -1.40
N LYS A 298 -14.56 2.34 -0.78
CA LYS A 298 -13.12 2.21 -0.57
C LYS A 298 -12.80 1.76 0.85
N LYS A 299 -11.97 0.71 0.95
CA LYS A 299 -11.37 0.33 2.23
C LYS A 299 -10.19 1.26 2.53
N VAL A 300 -9.79 1.32 3.80
CA VAL A 300 -8.64 2.13 4.24
C VAL A 300 -7.63 1.21 4.91
N HIS A 301 -6.36 1.35 4.53
CA HIS A 301 -5.22 0.78 5.25
C HIS A 301 -4.33 1.90 5.78
N ILE A 302 -3.95 1.84 7.04
CA ILE A 302 -2.82 2.62 7.55
C ILE A 302 -1.56 1.84 7.12
N VAL A 303 -1.03 2.18 5.95
CA VAL A 303 0.09 1.44 5.34
C VAL A 303 1.43 1.81 5.94
N GLU A 304 1.47 2.94 6.67
CA GLU A 304 2.62 3.37 7.45
C GLU A 304 2.19 4.04 8.74
N THR A 305 2.77 3.61 9.86
CA THR A 305 2.77 4.31 11.14
C THR A 305 4.01 3.94 11.93
N ALA A 306 4.45 4.80 12.82
CA ALA A 306 5.49 4.50 13.79
C ALA A 306 5.43 5.47 14.96
N TYR A 307 6.10 5.11 16.07
CA TYR A 307 6.36 5.98 17.18
C TYR A 307 7.73 5.67 17.77
N TYR A 308 8.43 6.69 18.23
CA TYR A 308 9.79 6.56 18.75
C TYR A 308 9.79 6.01 20.19
N TYR A 309 10.90 5.32 20.58
CA TYR A 309 11.05 4.71 21.90
C TYR A 309 12.31 5.13 22.66
N GLN A 310 13.32 5.71 21.98
CA GLN A 310 14.59 6.08 22.61
C GLN A 310 14.81 7.58 22.72
N TRP A 311 14.57 8.31 21.65
CA TRP A 311 14.78 9.75 21.53
C TRP A 311 13.77 10.37 20.57
N GLN A 312 13.46 11.64 20.83
CA GLN A 312 12.51 12.40 20.03
C GLN A 312 13.22 12.98 18.79
N PRO A 313 12.69 12.80 17.57
CA PRO A 313 13.21 13.45 16.39
C PRO A 313 13.21 14.96 16.50
N GLN A 314 14.18 15.65 15.86
CA GLN A 314 14.29 17.10 15.95
C GLN A 314 13.34 17.85 15.00
N ASP A 315 12.88 17.20 13.93
CA ASP A 315 12.06 17.76 12.85
C ASP A 315 10.54 17.57 13.03
N ILE A 316 10.09 17.25 14.23
CA ILE A 316 8.68 17.05 14.53
C ILE A 316 7.92 18.37 14.57
N THR A 317 6.66 18.33 14.13
CA THR A 317 5.72 19.47 14.22
C THR A 317 4.78 19.39 15.42
N HIS A 318 4.61 18.20 15.99
CA HIS A 318 3.75 17.96 17.14
C HIS A 318 4.44 17.06 18.16
N ASP A 319 4.51 17.50 19.41
CA ASP A 319 5.08 16.74 20.51
C ASP A 319 3.98 16.05 21.33
N PHE A 320 4.03 14.73 21.41
CA PHE A 320 3.13 13.89 22.21
C PHE A 320 3.84 13.16 23.35
N SER A 321 5.09 13.51 23.67
CA SER A 321 5.89 12.82 24.68
C SER A 321 5.30 12.94 26.10
N SER A 322 4.51 13.96 26.37
CA SER A 322 3.75 14.09 27.64
C SER A 322 2.61 13.07 27.77
N LYS A 323 2.05 12.62 26.64
CA LYS A 323 0.97 11.62 26.59
C LYS A 323 1.50 10.20 26.45
N TRP A 324 2.49 10.02 25.60
CA TRP A 324 3.20 8.76 25.38
C TRP A 324 4.70 9.00 25.53
N PRO A 325 5.26 8.72 26.72
CA PRO A 325 6.68 8.97 26.99
C PRO A 325 7.62 8.32 25.98
N VAL A 326 8.77 8.93 25.76
CA VAL A 326 9.82 8.38 24.89
C VAL A 326 10.45 7.17 25.60
N SER A 327 9.82 6.02 25.44
CA SER A 327 10.24 4.74 26.02
C SER A 327 9.57 3.58 25.25
N PRO A 328 10.05 2.34 25.42
CA PRO A 328 9.39 1.14 24.89
C PRO A 328 7.91 1.02 25.31
N GLU A 329 7.59 1.37 26.56
CA GLU A 329 6.23 1.34 27.09
C GLU A 329 5.37 2.47 26.48
N GLY A 330 5.94 3.65 26.27
CA GLY A 330 5.27 4.78 25.62
C GLY A 330 4.98 4.48 24.16
N GLN A 331 5.88 3.84 23.42
CA GLN A 331 5.66 3.35 22.07
C GLN A 331 4.49 2.34 22.03
N ALA A 332 4.48 1.37 22.95
CA ALA A 332 3.40 0.39 23.07
C ALA A 332 2.07 1.04 23.46
N ALA A 333 2.09 2.03 24.35
CA ALA A 333 0.89 2.78 24.76
C ALA A 333 0.30 3.59 23.59
N TYR A 334 1.14 4.25 22.79
CA TYR A 334 0.72 4.88 21.53
C TYR A 334 0.06 3.87 20.60
N THR A 335 0.70 2.72 20.38
CA THR A 335 0.21 1.67 19.49
C THR A 335 -1.17 1.16 19.93
N LYS A 336 -1.35 0.88 21.24
CA LYS A 336 -2.65 0.49 21.81
C LYS A 336 -3.72 1.57 21.61
N ALA A 337 -3.37 2.83 21.84
CA ALA A 337 -4.30 3.94 21.68
C ALA A 337 -4.71 4.13 20.20
N LEU A 338 -3.76 4.03 19.26
CA LEU A 338 -4.05 4.07 17.83
C LEU A 338 -4.99 2.94 17.42
N ILE A 339 -4.70 1.70 17.82
CA ILE A 339 -5.55 0.54 17.54
C ILE A 339 -6.97 0.74 18.07
N ALA A 340 -7.12 1.27 19.30
CA ALA A 340 -8.43 1.51 19.89
C ALA A 340 -9.27 2.50 19.07
N GLU A 341 -8.66 3.53 18.51
CA GLU A 341 -9.33 4.50 17.63
C GLU A 341 -9.67 3.89 16.26
N LEU A 342 -8.73 3.16 15.63
CA LEU A 342 -8.95 2.55 14.34
C LEU A 342 -10.04 1.48 14.38
N LYS A 343 -10.15 0.73 15.46
CA LYS A 343 -11.19 -0.32 15.64
C LYS A 343 -12.61 0.24 15.68
N GLN A 344 -12.79 1.53 15.93
CA GLN A 344 -14.09 2.20 15.90
C GLN A 344 -14.50 2.59 14.46
N ARG A 345 -13.65 2.40 13.45
CA ARG A 345 -13.92 2.78 12.07
C ARG A 345 -14.21 1.56 11.21
N SER A 346 -15.38 1.54 10.58
CA SER A 346 -15.86 0.41 9.78
C SER A 346 -15.07 0.21 8.49
N ASN A 347 -14.44 1.27 7.97
CA ASN A 347 -13.69 1.26 6.71
C ASN A 347 -12.20 0.93 6.85
N VAL A 348 -11.64 0.82 8.07
CA VAL A 348 -10.20 0.56 8.28
C VAL A 348 -9.93 -0.93 8.41
N TYR A 349 -9.16 -1.50 7.47
CA TYR A 349 -8.92 -2.94 7.35
C TYR A 349 -7.45 -3.35 7.49
N GLY A 350 -6.50 -2.40 7.45
CA GLY A 350 -5.07 -2.68 7.53
C GLY A 350 -4.30 -1.72 8.43
N LEU A 351 -3.29 -2.25 9.12
CA LEU A 351 -2.36 -1.47 9.95
C LEU A 351 -0.94 -2.02 9.78
N TYR A 352 -0.02 -1.19 9.29
CA TYR A 352 1.36 -1.57 9.03
C TYR A 352 2.31 -0.62 9.76
N TRP A 353 3.20 -1.21 10.56
CA TRP A 353 4.30 -0.46 11.18
C TRP A 353 5.40 -0.22 10.15
N TRP A 354 5.89 1.00 10.06
CA TRP A 354 6.98 1.29 9.15
C TRP A 354 8.32 1.06 9.84
N PHE A 355 9.18 0.25 9.22
CA PHE A 355 10.54 -0.07 9.63
C PHE A 355 10.63 -0.80 11.00
N PRO A 356 9.85 -1.86 11.22
CA PRO A 356 9.85 -2.58 12.50
C PRO A 356 11.16 -3.35 12.75
N GLU A 357 11.86 -3.79 11.69
CA GLU A 357 13.05 -4.65 11.78
C GLU A 357 14.34 -3.93 12.22
N GLU A 358 14.31 -2.60 12.30
CA GLU A 358 15.45 -1.83 12.84
C GLU A 358 15.77 -2.23 14.27
N ASN A 359 17.06 -2.46 14.56
CA ASN A 359 17.56 -2.89 15.88
C ASN A 359 18.96 -2.37 16.22
N GLY A 360 19.38 -1.27 15.61
CA GLY A 360 20.70 -0.65 15.84
C GLY A 360 21.86 -1.28 15.06
N ASN A 361 21.66 -2.42 14.41
CA ASN A 361 22.72 -3.14 13.66
C ASN A 361 22.56 -3.06 12.14
N GLY A 362 21.65 -2.25 11.68
CA GLY A 362 21.39 -2.08 10.26
C GLY A 362 22.51 -1.37 9.52
N PRO A 363 22.41 -1.29 8.18
CA PRO A 363 23.37 -0.54 7.39
C PRO A 363 23.30 0.96 7.70
N ASP A 364 24.44 1.64 7.68
CA ASP A 364 24.53 3.08 7.83
C ASP A 364 23.62 3.80 6.81
N SER A 365 22.88 4.78 7.30
CA SER A 365 22.04 5.63 6.49
C SER A 365 22.09 7.07 6.97
N SER A 366 22.46 8.00 6.12
CA SER A 366 22.40 9.43 6.42
C SER A 366 20.96 9.97 6.31
N VAL A 367 20.11 9.30 5.53
CA VAL A 367 18.71 9.69 5.31
C VAL A 367 17.83 9.25 6.48
N LEU A 368 18.04 8.01 6.97
CA LEU A 368 17.20 7.40 8.00
C LEU A 368 17.70 7.59 9.42
N THR A 369 18.75 8.39 9.66
CA THR A 369 19.30 8.62 11.02
C THR A 369 18.22 9.03 12.02
N ASN A 370 17.22 9.83 11.59
CA ASN A 370 16.09 10.24 12.44
C ASN A 370 14.95 9.21 12.52
N TRP A 371 15.06 8.07 11.83
CA TRP A 371 14.04 7.04 11.78
C TRP A 371 14.35 5.77 12.56
N VAL A 372 15.62 5.50 12.83
CA VAL A 372 16.10 4.25 13.47
C VAL A 372 15.56 4.03 14.88
N ASN A 373 15.17 5.10 15.59
CA ASN A 373 14.56 5.03 16.93
C ASN A 373 13.12 4.53 16.98
N ARG A 374 12.57 4.01 15.87
CA ARG A 374 11.17 3.59 15.73
C ARG A 374 10.99 2.10 15.48
N GLY A 375 12.08 1.36 15.46
CA GLY A 375 12.08 -0.10 15.36
C GLY A 375 11.25 -0.76 16.48
N LEU A 376 10.96 -2.04 16.29
CA LEU A 376 10.27 -2.86 17.27
C LEU A 376 11.23 -3.87 17.94
N TRP A 377 12.52 -3.66 17.74
CA TRP A 377 13.62 -4.27 18.48
C TRP A 377 14.53 -3.16 19.04
N ASP A 378 15.03 -3.37 20.24
CA ASP A 378 15.89 -2.41 20.94
C ASP A 378 17.29 -2.33 20.33
N ASP A 379 17.78 -1.14 20.07
CA ASP A 379 19.07 -0.90 19.40
C ASP A 379 20.29 -1.42 20.17
N ASN A 380 20.19 -1.53 21.49
CA ASN A 380 21.32 -1.93 22.32
C ASN A 380 21.31 -3.42 22.67
N THR A 381 20.12 -3.95 22.96
CA THR A 381 19.95 -5.34 23.39
C THR A 381 19.46 -6.26 22.29
N HIS A 382 18.99 -5.70 21.17
CA HIS A 382 18.39 -6.39 20.03
C HIS A 382 17.19 -7.26 20.40
N LYS A 383 16.56 -6.96 21.55
CA LYS A 383 15.36 -7.66 22.03
C LYS A 383 14.10 -7.01 21.51
N ALA A 384 13.11 -7.85 21.27
CA ALA A 384 11.79 -7.40 20.88
C ALA A 384 11.17 -6.45 21.91
N LEU A 385 10.65 -5.33 21.43
CA LEU A 385 9.98 -4.31 22.25
C LEU A 385 8.48 -4.64 22.43
N PRO A 386 7.84 -4.14 23.49
CA PRO A 386 6.41 -4.39 23.76
C PRO A 386 5.50 -4.02 22.60
N GLY A 387 5.83 -2.99 21.79
CA GLY A 387 5.09 -2.55 20.62
C GLY A 387 4.88 -3.65 19.57
N LEU A 388 5.86 -4.57 19.42
CA LEU A 388 5.79 -5.70 18.48
C LEU A 388 4.57 -6.59 18.75
N TYR A 389 4.28 -6.88 20.01
CA TYR A 389 3.23 -7.79 20.45
C TYR A 389 1.85 -7.15 20.48
N VAL A 390 1.79 -5.83 20.66
CA VAL A 390 0.53 -5.06 20.75
C VAL A 390 -0.19 -4.99 19.39
N LEU A 391 0.55 -4.97 18.29
CA LEU A 391 -0.03 -4.77 16.97
C LEU A 391 -1.11 -5.80 16.62
N LYS A 392 -0.99 -7.07 17.06
CA LYS A 392 -1.99 -8.11 16.81
C LYS A 392 -3.39 -7.78 17.38
N ASP A 393 -3.47 -6.90 18.38
CA ASP A 393 -4.75 -6.50 18.97
C ASP A 393 -5.67 -5.83 17.94
N PHE A 394 -5.11 -5.35 16.81
CA PHE A 394 -5.89 -4.83 15.69
C PHE A 394 -6.79 -5.88 15.03
N LEU A 395 -6.42 -7.17 15.08
CA LEU A 395 -7.17 -8.26 14.45
C LEU A 395 -8.41 -8.68 15.25
N SER A 396 -8.45 -8.40 16.54
CA SER A 396 -9.58 -8.77 17.42
C SER A 396 -10.68 -7.71 17.37
N ARG A 397 -11.52 -7.74 16.34
CA ARG A 397 -12.68 -6.84 16.14
C ARG A 397 -13.99 -7.59 16.30
#